data_b2c33418e0ce443e23929da4c8025093
#
_entry.id   b2c33418e0ce443e23929da4c8025093
#
_cell.length_a   1.000
_cell.length_b   1.000
_cell.length_c   1.000
_cell.angle_alpha   90.00
_cell.angle_beta   90.00
_cell.angle_gamma   90.00
#
_symmetry.space_group_name_H-M   'P 1'
#
loop_
_entity.id
_entity.type
_entity.pdbx_description
1 polymer ?
#
loop_
_entity_poly.entity_id
_entity_poly.type
_entity_poly.pdbx_seq_one_letter_code
_entity_poly.pdbx_strand_id
1 'polypeptide(L)'
;MEIKGYHIPDDLMYTKEHEWAKEEGKAVRIGITDYAAKTLNDVVYVSAPKVNGAVEQAKSMGTVESIKAVSEVYAPISGRVVKVNGVLDSHPELINKSPYGEGWLVEVEPSNLPAERKSLLDARGYAAYLETLLQK
;
A
#
# COMPACT_ATOMS: atom_id res chain seq x y z
N MET A 1 -8.06 -13.36 5.49
CA MET A 1 -7.25 -14.00 6.54
C MET A 1 -6.97 -13.00 7.64
N GLU A 2 -6.92 -13.46 8.88
CA GLU A 2 -6.63 -12.61 10.05
C GLU A 2 -5.41 -13.15 10.78
N ILE A 3 -4.46 -12.27 11.10
CA ILE A 3 -3.27 -12.64 11.88
C ILE A 3 -3.16 -11.66 13.04
N LYS A 4 -3.38 -12.14 14.24
CA LYS A 4 -3.26 -11.36 15.50
C LYS A 4 -4.01 -10.01 15.44
N GLY A 5 -5.21 -10.02 14.86
CA GLY A 5 -6.04 -8.83 14.76
C GLY A 5 -5.84 -7.99 13.50
N TYR A 6 -4.91 -8.37 12.64
CA TYR A 6 -4.67 -7.67 11.37
C TYR A 6 -5.31 -8.43 10.22
N HIS A 7 -6.06 -7.70 9.39
CA HIS A 7 -6.73 -8.28 8.23
C HIS A 7 -5.81 -8.31 7.02
N ILE A 8 -5.75 -9.47 6.33
CA ILE A 8 -4.93 -9.66 5.14
C ILE A 8 -5.81 -10.28 4.06
N PRO A 9 -6.35 -9.48 3.12
CA PRO A 9 -7.15 -10.01 2.01
C PRO A 9 -6.37 -11.03 1.17
N ASP A 10 -7.06 -12.08 0.74
CA ASP A 10 -6.44 -13.21 0.05
C ASP A 10 -6.10 -12.93 -1.41
N ASP A 11 -6.71 -11.91 -2.01
CA ASP A 11 -6.62 -11.64 -3.45
C ASP A 11 -5.64 -10.51 -3.81
N LEU A 12 -4.78 -10.11 -2.88
CA LEU A 12 -3.84 -9.01 -3.09
C LEU A 12 -2.40 -9.52 -3.14
N MET A 13 -1.51 -8.64 -3.61
CA MET A 13 -0.06 -8.83 -3.52
C MET A 13 0.46 -7.86 -2.46
N TYR A 14 1.58 -8.21 -1.84
CA TYR A 14 2.10 -7.44 -0.70
C TYR A 14 3.61 -7.26 -0.78
N THR A 15 4.10 -6.24 -0.06
CA THR A 15 5.53 -6.01 0.13
C THR A 15 5.90 -6.18 1.59
N LYS A 16 7.20 -6.33 1.87
CA LYS A 16 7.70 -6.37 3.25
C LYS A 16 7.67 -5.01 3.94
N GLU A 17 7.44 -3.95 3.16
CA GLU A 17 7.29 -2.61 3.71
C GLU A 17 5.82 -2.26 3.99
N HIS A 18 4.93 -3.27 3.88
CA HIS A 18 3.51 -3.16 4.24
C HIS A 18 2.67 -2.32 3.28
N GLU A 19 2.96 -2.45 1.98
CA GLU A 19 2.07 -1.96 0.93
C GLU A 19 1.35 -3.14 0.29
N TRP A 20 0.16 -2.86 -0.25
CA TRP A 20 -0.58 -3.86 -1.02
C TRP A 20 -0.77 -3.37 -2.45
N ALA A 21 -0.98 -4.32 -3.35
CA ALA A 21 -1.25 -4.05 -4.75
C ALA A 21 -2.37 -4.96 -5.24
N LYS A 22 -3.30 -4.40 -6.01
CA LYS A 22 -4.42 -5.14 -6.56
C LYS A 22 -4.58 -4.81 -8.05
N GLU A 23 -4.65 -5.84 -8.88
CA GLU A 23 -4.89 -5.64 -10.32
C GLU A 23 -6.34 -5.22 -10.54
N GLU A 24 -6.52 -4.07 -11.20
CA GLU A 24 -7.83 -3.51 -11.52
C GLU A 24 -7.82 -3.21 -13.03
N GLY A 25 -8.20 -4.19 -13.86
CA GLY A 25 -8.12 -4.05 -15.29
C GLY A 25 -6.68 -3.85 -15.76
N LYS A 26 -6.41 -2.72 -16.40
CA LYS A 26 -5.08 -2.40 -16.92
C LYS A 26 -4.20 -1.68 -15.91
N ALA A 27 -4.75 -1.32 -14.77
CA ALA A 27 -4.01 -0.61 -13.72
C ALA A 27 -3.86 -1.49 -12.50
N VAL A 28 -2.94 -1.10 -11.61
CA VAL A 28 -2.75 -1.73 -10.31
C VAL A 28 -3.05 -0.69 -9.26
N ARG A 29 -4.00 -0.99 -8.39
CA ARG A 29 -4.35 -0.12 -7.26
C ARG A 29 -3.44 -0.43 -6.10
N ILE A 30 -2.95 0.60 -5.42
CA ILE A 30 -1.93 0.46 -4.37
C ILE A 30 -2.38 1.21 -3.11
N GLY A 31 -2.09 0.62 -1.96
CA GLY A 31 -2.30 1.25 -0.67
C GLY A 31 -1.40 0.65 0.38
N ILE A 32 -1.63 1.01 1.64
CA ILE A 32 -0.89 0.43 2.76
C ILE A 32 -1.79 -0.58 3.48
N THR A 33 -1.17 -1.57 4.12
CA THR A 33 -1.91 -2.66 4.75
C THR A 33 -2.56 -2.21 6.06
N ASP A 34 -3.47 -3.04 6.56
CA ASP A 34 -4.09 -2.84 7.86
C ASP A 34 -3.04 -2.73 8.97
N TYR A 35 -2.00 -3.55 8.90
CA TYR A 35 -0.91 -3.50 9.86
C TYR A 35 -0.22 -2.13 9.83
N ALA A 36 0.11 -1.63 8.64
CA ALA A 36 0.75 -0.32 8.51
C ALA A 36 -0.14 0.80 9.04
N ALA A 37 -1.42 0.77 8.69
CA ALA A 37 -2.37 1.80 9.13
C ALA A 37 -2.52 1.81 10.64
N LYS A 38 -2.64 0.64 11.27
CA LYS A 38 -2.76 0.53 12.73
C LYS A 38 -1.49 0.93 13.44
N THR A 39 -0.33 0.61 12.87
CA THR A 39 0.96 1.01 13.43
C THR A 39 1.14 2.51 13.43
N LEU A 40 0.65 3.19 12.38
CA LEU A 40 0.72 4.66 12.30
C LEU A 40 -0.27 5.35 13.23
N ASN A 41 -1.38 4.72 13.56
CA ASN A 41 -2.52 5.36 14.24
C ASN A 41 -3.13 6.45 13.35
N ASP A 42 -3.66 7.52 13.91
CA ASP A 42 -4.45 8.52 13.18
C ASP A 42 -3.67 9.20 12.07
N VAL A 43 -3.98 8.86 10.83
CA VAL A 43 -3.37 9.48 9.65
C VAL A 43 -3.96 10.87 9.46
N VAL A 44 -3.09 11.85 9.26
CA VAL A 44 -3.50 13.27 9.14
C VAL A 44 -3.11 13.86 7.79
N TYR A 45 -2.19 13.25 7.05
CA TYR A 45 -1.74 13.81 5.77
C TYR A 45 -1.14 12.73 4.88
N VAL A 46 -1.38 12.83 3.58
CA VAL A 46 -0.83 11.93 2.57
C VAL A 46 -0.15 12.78 1.49
N SER A 47 1.10 12.46 1.17
CA SER A 47 1.81 13.04 0.04
C SER A 47 1.92 11.98 -1.03
N ALA A 48 1.06 12.05 -2.05
CA ALA A 48 1.02 11.08 -3.15
C ALA A 48 1.84 11.55 -4.34
N PRO A 49 2.29 10.62 -5.20
CA PRO A 49 2.92 11.02 -6.47
C PRO A 49 1.90 11.69 -7.39
N LYS A 50 2.39 12.44 -8.36
CA LYS A 50 1.51 13.15 -9.29
C LYS A 50 1.05 12.23 -10.41
N VAL A 51 -0.16 12.46 -10.91
CA VAL A 51 -0.67 11.78 -12.10
C VAL A 51 0.32 12.02 -13.25
N ASN A 52 0.57 10.98 -14.03
CA ASN A 52 1.55 10.90 -15.10
C ASN A 52 3.01 10.81 -14.63
N GLY A 53 3.25 10.88 -13.33
CA GLY A 53 4.59 10.65 -12.78
C GLY A 53 4.97 9.18 -12.86
N ALA A 54 6.27 8.90 -12.92
CA ALA A 54 6.79 7.54 -12.92
C ALA A 54 7.08 7.09 -11.50
N VAL A 55 6.81 5.81 -11.21
CA VAL A 55 7.22 5.17 -9.96
C VAL A 55 8.05 3.95 -10.29
N GLU A 56 8.95 3.59 -9.38
CA GLU A 56 9.88 2.48 -9.59
C GLU A 56 9.80 1.54 -8.38
N GLN A 57 9.74 0.24 -8.67
CA GLN A 57 9.62 -0.78 -7.62
C GLN A 57 10.68 -0.59 -6.54
N ALA A 58 10.26 -0.65 -5.28
CA ALA A 58 11.08 -0.53 -4.09
C ALA A 58 11.65 0.86 -3.83
N LYS A 59 11.27 1.86 -4.62
CA LYS A 59 11.65 3.26 -4.37
C LYS A 59 10.49 4.01 -3.73
N SER A 60 10.80 5.00 -2.90
CA SER A 60 9.76 5.82 -2.28
C SER A 60 8.95 6.54 -3.34
N MET A 61 7.62 6.48 -3.23
CA MET A 61 6.72 7.21 -4.12
C MET A 61 5.88 8.26 -3.39
N GLY A 62 5.98 8.33 -2.07
CA GLY A 62 5.23 9.27 -1.28
C GLY A 62 5.34 8.98 0.19
N THR A 63 4.54 9.68 1.00
CA THR A 63 4.54 9.51 2.44
C THR A 63 3.12 9.50 2.99
N VAL A 64 2.95 8.82 4.13
CA VAL A 64 1.73 8.88 4.93
C VAL A 64 2.13 9.38 6.31
N GLU A 65 1.53 10.47 6.74
CA GLU A 65 1.87 11.12 7.99
C GLU A 65 0.75 10.95 9.01
N SER A 66 1.11 10.50 10.20
CA SER A 66 0.18 10.41 11.32
C SER A 66 0.55 11.42 12.39
N ILE A 67 -0.25 11.49 13.46
CA ILE A 67 0.04 12.37 14.58
C ILE A 67 1.35 12.04 15.29
N LYS A 68 1.88 10.82 15.10
CA LYS A 68 3.09 10.39 15.79
C LYS A 68 4.29 10.13 14.88
N ALA A 69 4.10 9.97 13.58
CA ALA A 69 5.19 9.55 12.69
C ALA A 69 4.92 9.89 11.23
N VAL A 70 5.99 9.89 10.43
CA VAL A 70 5.92 9.98 8.97
C VAL A 70 6.50 8.68 8.43
N SER A 71 5.76 8.02 7.53
CA SER A 71 6.18 6.77 6.92
C SER A 71 6.32 6.92 5.42
N GLU A 72 7.45 6.48 4.87
CA GLU A 72 7.62 6.39 3.42
C GLU A 72 6.74 5.29 2.86
N VAL A 73 6.19 5.51 1.68
CA VAL A 73 5.47 4.48 0.93
C VAL A 73 6.33 4.11 -0.27
N TYR A 74 6.76 2.85 -0.32
CA TYR A 74 7.59 2.36 -1.42
C TYR A 74 6.69 1.72 -2.48
N ALA A 75 6.99 1.99 -3.74
CA ALA A 75 6.18 1.46 -4.83
C ALA A 75 6.34 -0.06 -4.90
N PRO A 76 5.24 -0.83 -4.88
CA PRO A 76 5.35 -2.28 -5.04
C PRO A 76 5.67 -2.70 -6.47
N ILE A 77 5.39 -1.84 -7.44
CA ILE A 77 5.66 -2.09 -8.85
C ILE A 77 6.11 -0.80 -9.52
N SER A 78 6.74 -0.94 -10.69
CA SER A 78 7.12 0.20 -11.53
C SER A 78 6.01 0.51 -12.53
N GLY A 79 5.90 1.77 -12.91
CA GLY A 79 4.94 2.20 -13.92
C GLY A 79 4.64 3.68 -13.87
N ARG A 80 3.53 4.05 -14.48
CA ARG A 80 3.09 5.44 -14.56
C ARG A 80 1.82 5.62 -13.73
N VAL A 81 1.80 6.64 -12.89
CA VAL A 81 0.62 6.95 -12.07
C VAL A 81 -0.50 7.44 -12.99
N VAL A 82 -1.64 6.74 -12.98
CA VAL A 82 -2.80 7.11 -13.79
C VAL A 82 -3.92 7.72 -12.98
N LYS A 83 -3.92 7.49 -11.66
CA LYS A 83 -4.96 8.02 -10.79
C LYS A 83 -4.43 8.15 -9.36
N VAL A 84 -4.85 9.23 -8.69
CA VAL A 84 -4.53 9.48 -7.28
C VAL A 84 -5.86 9.62 -6.54
N ASN A 85 -5.95 9.06 -5.33
CA ASN A 85 -7.16 9.14 -4.53
C ASN A 85 -7.26 10.51 -3.85
N GLY A 86 -7.87 11.47 -4.54
CA GLY A 86 -7.99 12.84 -4.06
C GLY A 86 -8.86 13.01 -2.82
N VAL A 87 -9.70 12.04 -2.50
CA VAL A 87 -10.53 12.08 -1.30
C VAL A 87 -9.67 12.13 -0.04
N LEU A 88 -8.47 11.56 -0.10
CA LEU A 88 -7.55 11.53 1.05
C LEU A 88 -7.05 12.92 1.45
N ASP A 89 -7.12 13.91 0.56
CA ASP A 89 -6.75 15.29 0.90
C ASP A 89 -7.68 15.86 1.97
N SER A 90 -8.97 15.51 1.90
CA SER A 90 -9.98 15.96 2.86
C SER A 90 -10.24 14.94 3.96
N HIS A 91 -10.04 13.66 3.66
CA HIS A 91 -10.38 12.54 4.56
C HIS A 91 -9.23 11.54 4.67
N PRO A 92 -8.07 11.96 5.19
CA PRO A 92 -6.93 11.04 5.34
C PRO A 92 -7.21 9.88 6.31
N GLU A 93 -8.17 10.04 7.20
CA GLU A 93 -8.58 8.99 8.14
C GLU A 93 -9.17 7.75 7.46
N LEU A 94 -9.51 7.83 6.17
CA LEU A 94 -9.97 6.66 5.41
C LEU A 94 -8.89 5.59 5.32
N ILE A 95 -7.62 5.97 5.40
CA ILE A 95 -6.52 5.01 5.45
C ILE A 95 -6.66 4.12 6.68
N ASN A 96 -7.04 4.70 7.81
CA ASN A 96 -7.25 3.93 9.04
C ASN A 96 -8.53 3.12 9.00
N LYS A 97 -9.61 3.70 8.47
CA LYS A 97 -10.93 3.07 8.48
C LYS A 97 -11.07 1.99 7.43
N SER A 98 -10.45 2.17 6.27
CA SER A 98 -10.65 1.27 5.13
C SER A 98 -9.38 1.21 4.27
N PRO A 99 -8.29 0.64 4.81
CA PRO A 99 -7.00 0.65 4.10
C PRO A 99 -7.04 -0.11 2.77
N TYR A 100 -7.89 -1.11 2.64
CA TYR A 100 -8.01 -1.90 1.41
C TYR A 100 -9.15 -1.43 0.51
N GLY A 101 -10.00 -0.51 0.98
CA GLY A 101 -11.12 0.03 0.24
C GLY A 101 -10.91 1.49 -0.07
N GLU A 102 -11.71 2.35 0.54
CA GLU A 102 -11.69 3.79 0.25
C GLU A 102 -10.37 4.49 0.58
N GLY A 103 -9.52 3.87 1.40
CA GLY A 103 -8.21 4.41 1.75
C GLY A 103 -7.08 4.08 0.77
N TRP A 104 -7.38 3.62 -0.43
CA TRP A 104 -6.35 3.36 -1.43
C TRP A 104 -5.61 4.66 -1.80
N LEU A 105 -4.34 4.53 -2.21
CA LEU A 105 -3.49 5.70 -2.48
C LEU A 105 -3.46 6.10 -3.95
N VAL A 106 -3.05 5.20 -4.83
CA VAL A 106 -2.85 5.48 -6.24
C VAL A 106 -3.21 4.28 -7.10
N GLU A 107 -3.40 4.54 -8.42
CA GLU A 107 -3.45 3.48 -9.43
C GLU A 107 -2.31 3.73 -10.41
N VAL A 108 -1.61 2.67 -10.75
CA VAL A 108 -0.42 2.71 -11.59
C VAL A 108 -0.63 1.78 -12.79
N GLU A 109 -0.31 2.29 -14.00
CA GLU A 109 -0.23 1.44 -15.18
C GLU A 109 1.15 0.77 -15.17
N PRO A 110 1.19 -0.56 -14.98
CA PRO A 110 2.48 -1.23 -14.76
C PRO A 110 3.31 -1.29 -16.04
N SER A 111 4.64 -1.18 -15.87
CA SER A 111 5.57 -1.27 -16.99
C SER A 111 6.19 -2.66 -17.15
N ASN A 112 6.24 -3.45 -16.07
CA ASN A 112 6.86 -4.78 -16.11
C ASN A 112 6.32 -5.68 -15.00
N LEU A 113 5.00 -5.78 -14.89
CA LEU A 113 4.35 -6.53 -13.82
C LEU A 113 4.74 -8.00 -13.76
N PRO A 114 4.82 -8.73 -14.89
CA PRO A 114 5.17 -10.17 -14.81
C PRO A 114 6.50 -10.43 -14.12
N ALA A 115 7.51 -9.61 -14.37
CA ALA A 115 8.82 -9.77 -13.73
C ALA A 115 8.78 -9.28 -12.28
N GLU A 116 8.15 -8.13 -12.03
CA GLU A 116 8.14 -7.52 -10.69
C GLU A 116 7.23 -8.27 -9.71
N ARG A 117 6.21 -8.95 -10.21
CA ARG A 117 5.32 -9.77 -9.38
C ARG A 117 6.09 -10.83 -8.62
N LYS A 118 7.20 -11.32 -9.17
CA LYS A 118 8.03 -12.36 -8.54
C LYS A 118 8.65 -11.90 -7.23
N SER A 119 8.80 -10.60 -7.05
CA SER A 119 9.34 -10.01 -5.81
C SER A 119 8.29 -9.74 -4.77
N LEU A 120 7.00 -9.90 -5.12
CA LEU A 120 5.91 -9.60 -4.22
C LEU A 120 5.46 -10.85 -3.47
N LEU A 121 4.84 -10.62 -2.31
CA LEU A 121 4.30 -11.70 -1.49
C LEU A 121 2.82 -11.87 -1.79
N ASP A 122 2.34 -13.11 -1.72
CA ASP A 122 0.90 -13.35 -1.67
C ASP A 122 0.43 -13.19 -0.21
N ALA A 123 -0.87 -13.40 0.04
CA ALA A 123 -1.42 -13.23 1.38
C ALA A 123 -0.76 -14.15 2.40
N ARG A 124 -0.49 -15.41 2.04
CA ARG A 124 0.17 -16.36 2.95
C ARG A 124 1.60 -15.96 3.25
N GLY A 125 2.34 -15.51 2.23
CA GLY A 125 3.71 -15.06 2.41
C GLY A 125 3.79 -13.83 3.30
N TYR A 126 2.89 -12.88 3.09
CA TYR A 126 2.84 -11.69 3.93
C TYR A 126 2.43 -12.03 5.37
N ALA A 127 1.43 -12.92 5.53
CA ALA A 127 1.00 -13.36 6.86
C ALA A 127 2.13 -14.03 7.63
N ALA A 128 2.91 -14.89 6.97
CA ALA A 128 4.06 -15.53 7.60
C ALA A 128 5.11 -14.51 8.01
N TYR A 129 5.35 -13.50 7.16
CA TYR A 129 6.28 -12.42 7.47
C TYR A 129 5.81 -11.63 8.69
N LEU A 130 4.51 -11.25 8.73
CA LEU A 130 3.95 -10.53 9.88
C LEU A 130 4.09 -11.33 11.18
N GLU A 131 3.87 -12.64 11.14
CA GLU A 131 4.03 -13.47 12.34
C GLU A 131 5.44 -13.36 12.88
N THR A 132 6.46 -13.34 12.02
CA THR A 132 7.85 -13.19 12.49
C THR A 132 8.07 -11.85 13.16
N LEU A 133 7.47 -10.78 12.63
CA LEU A 133 7.57 -9.45 13.25
C LEU A 133 6.87 -9.37 14.59
N LEU A 134 5.71 -10.02 14.71
CA LEU A 134 4.88 -9.92 15.91
C LEU A 134 5.32 -10.84 17.04
N GLN A 135 6.24 -11.76 16.78
CA GLN A 135 6.81 -12.64 17.81
C GLN A 135 7.94 -11.98 18.61
N LYS A 136 8.38 -10.82 18.21
CA LYS A 136 9.49 -10.13 18.88
C LYS A 136 9.04 -9.34 20.09
#